data_9a2d95de2ad28356c91d7464c214a0fd
#
_entry.id   9a2d95de2ad28356c91d7464c214a0fd
#
_cell.length_a   1.000
_cell.length_b   1.000
_cell.length_c   1.000
_cell.angle_alpha   90.00
_cell.angle_beta   90.00
_cell.angle_gamma   90.00
#
_symmetry.space_group_name_H-M   'P 1'
#
loop_
_entity.id
_entity.type
_entity.pdbx_description
1 polymer ?
#
loop_
_entity_poly.entity_id
_entity_poly.type
_entity_poly.pdbx_seq_one_letter_code
_entity_poly.pdbx_strand_id
1 'polypeptide(L)'
;MDILHRDFLGHSFIWWQGVVEDNNDPLKLGRCKIRILGYHTDDKKQIPTDSLPWAFPIQPITSAAISGIGCSPTGLVPGSWVIGFFRDGANAQEPVILGSIGGIPEDKANNRKGFNDPRTT
;
A
#
# COMPACT_ATOMS: atom_id res chain seq x y z
N MET A 1 -1.17 35.01 7.36
CA MET A 1 -1.09 33.62 6.94
C MET A 1 -0.99 32.73 8.15
N ASP A 2 -1.75 31.71 8.14
CA ASP A 2 -1.75 30.79 9.24
C ASP A 2 -0.66 29.74 9.04
N ILE A 3 0.33 29.75 9.91
CA ILE A 3 1.45 28.82 9.83
C ILE A 3 1.01 27.38 10.06
N LEU A 4 -0.12 27.18 10.75
CA LEU A 4 -0.65 25.84 11.01
C LEU A 4 -1.19 25.16 9.77
N HIS A 5 -1.48 25.94 8.73
CA HIS A 5 -1.91 25.39 7.46
C HIS A 5 -0.79 25.18 6.49
N ARG A 6 0.43 25.45 6.90
CA ARG A 6 1.56 25.14 6.08
C ARG A 6 1.90 23.68 6.18
N ASP A 7 2.17 23.10 5.05
CA ASP A 7 2.70 21.76 5.01
C ASP A 7 4.12 21.78 5.53
N PHE A 8 4.42 20.84 6.39
CA PHE A 8 5.72 20.78 7.06
C PHE A 8 6.88 20.74 6.09
N LEU A 9 6.71 20.03 4.98
CA LEU A 9 7.75 19.88 3.95
C LEU A 9 7.49 20.76 2.73
N GLY A 10 6.56 21.72 2.82
CA GLY A 10 6.19 22.56 1.69
C GLY A 10 5.26 21.90 0.69
N HIS A 11 4.73 20.74 1.01
CA HIS A 11 3.81 19.99 0.19
C HIS A 11 2.58 19.62 1.01
N SER A 12 1.44 19.49 0.34
CA SER A 12 0.23 19.00 1.00
C SER A 12 0.40 17.56 1.44
N PHE A 13 -0.04 17.26 2.66
CA PHE A 13 -0.12 15.87 3.11
C PHE A 13 -1.38 15.26 2.54
N ILE A 14 -1.22 14.37 1.60
CA ILE A 14 -2.34 13.71 0.94
C ILE A 14 -2.27 12.22 1.26
N TRP A 15 -3.24 11.75 2.02
CA TRP A 15 -3.38 10.32 2.29
C TRP A 15 -4.29 9.68 1.26
N TRP A 16 -4.17 8.38 1.12
CA TRP A 16 -4.97 7.64 0.16
C TRP A 16 -5.28 6.24 0.70
N GLN A 17 -6.24 5.63 0.04
CA GLN A 17 -6.63 4.25 0.27
C GLN A 17 -6.64 3.54 -1.07
N GLY A 18 -6.19 2.31 -1.11
CA GLY A 18 -6.09 1.59 -2.37
C GLY A 18 -6.03 0.09 -2.18
N VAL A 19 -5.88 -0.59 -3.32
CA VAL A 19 -5.84 -2.05 -3.37
C VAL A 19 -4.55 -2.49 -4.02
N VAL A 20 -3.89 -3.47 -3.42
CA VAL A 20 -2.68 -4.06 -3.98
C VAL A 20 -3.05 -4.87 -5.23
N GLU A 21 -2.33 -4.62 -6.33
CA GLU A 21 -2.50 -5.39 -7.56
C GLU A 21 -1.28 -6.24 -7.91
N ASP A 22 -0.09 -5.82 -7.51
CA ASP A 22 1.14 -6.55 -7.80
C ASP A 22 2.10 -6.42 -6.62
N ASN A 23 2.53 -7.54 -6.06
CA ASN A 23 3.49 -7.59 -4.98
C ASN A 23 4.84 -8.21 -5.41
N ASN A 24 5.04 -8.42 -6.70
CA ASN A 24 6.28 -8.98 -7.24
C ASN A 24 7.27 -7.88 -7.60
N ASP A 25 7.86 -7.27 -6.58
CA ASP A 25 8.85 -6.22 -6.78
C ASP A 25 10.13 -6.81 -7.37
N PRO A 26 10.53 -6.40 -8.60
CA PRO A 26 11.75 -6.92 -9.21
C PRO A 26 13.02 -6.55 -8.44
N LEU A 27 12.98 -5.47 -7.66
CA LEU A 27 14.10 -5.08 -6.81
C LEU A 27 14.08 -5.75 -5.44
N LYS A 28 13.04 -6.52 -5.15
CA LYS A 28 12.87 -7.26 -3.89
C LYS A 28 12.92 -6.37 -2.65
N LEU A 29 12.34 -5.17 -2.77
CA LEU A 29 12.27 -4.19 -1.67
C LEU A 29 10.93 -4.23 -0.93
N GLY A 30 10.06 -5.16 -1.30
CA GLY A 30 8.74 -5.24 -0.68
C GLY A 30 7.73 -4.23 -1.22
N ARG A 31 8.06 -3.52 -2.29
CA ARG A 31 7.15 -2.56 -2.91
C ARG A 31 5.97 -3.28 -3.54
N CYS A 32 4.86 -2.57 -3.61
CA CYS A 32 3.65 -3.07 -4.25
C CYS A 32 3.09 -2.04 -5.21
N LYS A 33 2.48 -2.51 -6.29
CA LYS A 33 1.69 -1.64 -7.16
C LYS A 33 0.29 -1.55 -6.60
N ILE A 34 -0.15 -0.32 -6.37
CA ILE A 34 -1.41 -0.02 -5.70
C ILE A 34 -2.30 0.76 -6.64
N ARG A 35 -3.54 0.31 -6.79
CA ARG A 35 -4.56 1.13 -7.47
C ARG A 35 -5.24 1.98 -6.42
N ILE A 36 -5.01 3.28 -6.50
CA ILE A 36 -5.38 4.23 -5.46
C ILE A 36 -6.73 4.86 -5.81
N LEU A 37 -7.67 4.76 -4.88
CA LEU A 37 -9.00 5.34 -5.05
C LEU A 37 -8.91 6.85 -5.26
N GLY A 38 -9.62 7.34 -6.25
CA GLY A 38 -9.65 8.76 -6.55
C GLY A 38 -8.50 9.26 -7.41
N TYR A 39 -7.42 8.50 -7.53
CA TYR A 39 -6.26 8.86 -8.37
C TYR A 39 -6.12 7.94 -9.57
N HIS A 40 -6.48 6.68 -9.42
CA HIS A 40 -6.43 5.70 -10.51
C HIS A 40 -7.84 5.22 -10.80
N THR A 41 -8.18 5.18 -12.08
CA THR A 41 -9.45 4.58 -12.47
C THR A 41 -9.44 3.08 -12.18
N ASP A 42 -10.60 2.53 -11.90
CA ASP A 42 -10.76 1.08 -11.76
C ASP A 42 -10.73 0.34 -13.10
N ASP A 43 -10.74 1.10 -14.21
CA ASP A 43 -10.68 0.52 -15.55
C ASP A 43 -9.23 0.16 -15.88
N LYS A 44 -8.95 -1.12 -15.88
CA LYS A 44 -7.61 -1.63 -16.17
C LYS A 44 -7.20 -1.45 -17.63
N LYS A 45 -8.14 -1.13 -18.51
CA LYS A 45 -7.82 -0.80 -19.89
C LYS A 45 -7.23 0.59 -20.01
N GLN A 46 -7.69 1.54 -19.18
CA GLN A 46 -7.17 2.90 -19.18
C GLN A 46 -5.86 2.99 -18.40
N ILE A 47 -5.81 2.37 -17.23
CA ILE A 47 -4.59 2.31 -16.42
C ILE A 47 -4.33 0.85 -16.09
N PRO A 48 -3.52 0.16 -16.91
CA PRO A 48 -3.18 -1.23 -16.61
C PRO A 48 -2.29 -1.34 -15.37
N THR A 49 -2.28 -2.51 -14.75
CA THR A 49 -1.49 -2.76 -13.55
C THR A 49 -0.02 -2.38 -13.73
N ASP A 50 0.53 -2.66 -14.90
CA ASP A 50 1.95 -2.36 -15.17
C ASP A 50 2.27 -0.86 -15.15
N SER A 51 1.27 -0.01 -15.35
CA SER A 51 1.44 1.45 -15.33
C SER A 51 1.31 2.05 -13.94
N LEU A 52 0.90 1.27 -12.95
CA LEU A 52 0.78 1.78 -11.59
C LEU A 52 2.16 2.01 -10.97
N PRO A 53 2.33 3.06 -10.15
CA PRO A 53 3.59 3.28 -9.49
C PRO A 53 3.85 2.24 -8.39
N TRP A 54 5.13 1.96 -8.15
CA TRP A 54 5.52 1.14 -7.01
C TRP A 54 5.41 1.97 -5.73
N ALA A 55 4.73 1.43 -4.72
CA ALA A 55 4.59 2.06 -3.42
C ALA A 55 5.54 1.39 -2.44
N PHE A 56 6.30 2.20 -1.71
CA PHE A 56 7.23 1.71 -0.69
C PHE A 56 6.47 1.44 0.61
N PRO A 57 6.67 0.27 1.23
CA PRO A 57 6.12 0.03 2.56
C PRO A 57 6.94 0.75 3.63
N ILE A 58 6.25 1.35 4.60
CA ILE A 58 6.92 1.88 5.77
C ILE A 58 7.28 0.71 6.69
N GLN A 59 8.50 0.73 7.19
CA GLN A 59 8.96 -0.25 8.16
C GLN A 59 8.66 0.23 9.58
N PRO A 60 8.43 -0.68 10.54
CA PRO A 60 8.25 -0.28 11.91
C PRO A 60 9.52 0.39 12.45
N ILE A 61 9.37 1.24 13.46
CA ILE A 61 10.51 1.97 14.04
C ILE A 61 11.54 1.05 14.70
N THR A 62 11.19 -0.20 14.89
CA THR A 62 12.13 -1.21 15.40
C THR A 62 13.03 -1.78 14.33
N SER A 63 12.82 -1.40 13.07
CA SER A 63 13.60 -1.85 11.93
C SER A 63 14.59 -0.77 11.52
N ALA A 64 15.81 -1.15 11.22
CA ALA A 64 16.81 -0.20 10.72
C ALA A 64 16.50 0.25 9.29
N ALA A 65 15.93 -0.62 8.47
CA ALA A 65 15.56 -0.35 7.08
C ALA A 65 16.68 0.28 6.25
N ILE A 66 17.92 -0.14 6.49
CA ILE A 66 19.10 0.38 5.79
C ILE A 66 19.58 -0.66 4.80
N SER A 67 19.50 -0.35 3.50
CA SER A 67 20.02 -1.20 2.43
C SER A 67 19.55 -2.65 2.55
N GLY A 68 18.31 -2.86 2.91
CA GLY A 68 17.74 -4.18 3.12
C GLY A 68 18.03 -4.81 4.47
N ILE A 69 18.88 -4.19 5.29
CA ILE A 69 19.18 -4.70 6.62
C ILE A 69 18.10 -4.25 7.59
N GLY A 70 17.57 -5.18 8.36
CA GLY A 70 16.53 -4.88 9.34
C GLY A 70 15.16 -4.63 8.74
N CYS A 71 14.96 -4.90 7.47
CA CYS A 71 13.63 -4.81 6.86
C CYS A 71 12.76 -5.97 7.32
N SER A 72 11.56 -5.64 7.76
CA SER A 72 10.57 -6.66 8.09
C SER A 72 9.87 -7.12 6.82
N PRO A 73 9.55 -8.41 6.70
CA PRO A 73 8.77 -8.88 5.57
C PRO A 73 7.38 -8.27 5.57
N THR A 74 6.84 -8.02 4.40
CA THR A 74 5.48 -7.54 4.24
C THR A 74 4.58 -8.70 3.85
N GLY A 75 3.36 -8.70 4.39
CA GLY A 75 2.40 -9.76 4.12
C GLY A 75 1.33 -9.37 3.11
N LEU A 76 1.53 -8.27 2.39
CA LEU A 76 0.54 -7.79 1.44
C LEU A 76 0.44 -8.73 0.24
N VAL A 77 -0.78 -9.00 -0.18
CA VAL A 77 -1.07 -9.82 -1.34
C VAL A 77 -2.01 -9.07 -2.27
N PRO A 78 -2.08 -9.43 -3.55
CA PRO A 78 -3.07 -8.82 -4.44
C PRO A 78 -4.48 -8.94 -3.84
N GLY A 79 -5.19 -7.83 -3.81
CA GLY A 79 -6.49 -7.75 -3.16
C GLY A 79 -6.48 -7.16 -1.76
N SER A 80 -5.31 -7.02 -1.13
CA SER A 80 -5.21 -6.36 0.17
C SER A 80 -5.58 -4.89 0.04
N TRP A 81 -6.41 -4.41 0.96
CA TRP A 81 -6.70 -2.99 1.09
C TRP A 81 -5.62 -2.34 1.96
N VAL A 82 -5.10 -1.22 1.50
CA VAL A 82 -4.02 -0.51 2.18
C VAL A 82 -4.33 0.97 2.29
N ILE A 83 -3.68 1.62 3.24
CA ILE A 83 -3.75 3.07 3.43
C ILE A 83 -2.32 3.61 3.41
N GLY A 84 -2.17 4.81 2.90
CA GLY A 84 -0.86 5.44 2.83
C GLY A 84 -0.94 6.92 2.51
N PHE A 85 0.17 7.48 2.08
CA PHE A 85 0.25 8.87 1.69
C PHE A 85 1.25 9.03 0.54
N PHE A 86 1.22 10.20 -0.09
CA PHE A 86 2.20 10.53 -1.13
C PHE A 86 3.33 11.35 -0.53
N ARG A 87 4.56 10.89 -0.72
CA ARG A 87 5.75 11.64 -0.27
C ARG A 87 5.90 12.97 -1.01
N ASP A 88 5.48 12.99 -2.26
CA ASP A 88 5.57 14.17 -3.12
C ASP A 88 4.27 14.99 -3.14
N GLY A 89 3.35 14.73 -2.21
CA GLY A 89 2.12 15.50 -2.04
C GLY A 89 1.27 15.54 -3.29
N ALA A 90 1.01 16.73 -3.79
CA ALA A 90 0.09 16.93 -4.92
C ALA A 90 0.52 16.25 -6.21
N ASN A 91 1.80 15.97 -6.40
CA ASN A 91 2.27 15.28 -7.60
C ASN A 91 1.83 13.82 -7.65
N ALA A 92 1.58 13.20 -6.51
CA ALA A 92 0.98 11.87 -6.37
C ALA A 92 1.71 10.77 -7.15
N GLN A 93 3.04 10.85 -7.24
CA GLN A 93 3.85 9.87 -7.96
C GLN A 93 4.71 9.00 -7.06
N GLU A 94 4.81 9.33 -5.77
CA GLU A 94 5.63 8.60 -4.82
C GLU A 94 4.80 8.10 -3.65
N PRO A 95 3.97 7.07 -3.87
CA PRO A 95 3.13 6.54 -2.80
C PRO A 95 3.93 5.75 -1.78
N VAL A 96 3.50 5.83 -0.52
CA VAL A 96 4.07 5.09 0.60
C VAL A 96 2.94 4.39 1.33
N ILE A 97 3.11 3.12 1.64
CA ILE A 97 2.10 2.32 2.32
C ILE A 97 2.34 2.38 3.82
N LEU A 98 1.35 2.85 4.57
CA LEU A 98 1.39 2.84 6.04
C LEU A 98 1.00 1.49 6.62
N GLY A 99 -0.01 0.87 6.05
CA GLY A 99 -0.48 -0.42 6.54
C GLY A 99 -1.66 -0.94 5.76
N SER A 100 -2.10 -2.13 6.14
CA SER A 100 -3.26 -2.77 5.54
C SER A 100 -4.49 -2.57 6.40
N ILE A 101 -5.65 -2.59 5.75
CA ILE A 101 -6.94 -2.46 6.42
C ILE A 101 -7.69 -3.77 6.25
N GLY A 102 -8.08 -4.38 7.36
CA GLY A 102 -8.94 -5.55 7.32
C GLY A 102 -10.35 -5.16 6.93
N GLY A 103 -10.95 -5.93 6.06
CA GLY A 103 -12.35 -5.76 5.70
C GLY A 103 -13.22 -6.81 6.36
N ILE A 104 -14.50 -6.79 6.02
CA ILE A 104 -15.41 -7.83 6.42
C ILE A 104 -15.16 -9.03 5.51
N PRO A 105 -14.76 -10.19 6.05
CA PRO A 105 -14.51 -11.36 5.21
C PRO A 105 -15.79 -11.86 4.56
N GLU A 106 -15.70 -12.27 3.31
CA GLU A 106 -16.83 -12.88 2.61
C GLU A 106 -17.17 -14.22 3.24
N ASP A 107 -16.13 -14.98 3.59
CA ASP A 107 -16.29 -16.25 4.27
C ASP A 107 -15.89 -16.09 5.72
N LYS A 108 -16.75 -16.59 6.60
CA LYS A 108 -16.44 -16.57 8.03
C LYS A 108 -15.35 -17.59 8.33
N ALA A 109 -14.51 -17.24 9.30
CA ALA A 109 -13.54 -18.19 9.80
C ALA A 109 -14.24 -19.45 10.29
N ASN A 110 -13.67 -20.61 9.98
CA ASN A 110 -14.21 -21.89 10.38
C ASN A 110 -13.16 -22.63 11.19
N ASN A 111 -13.36 -22.68 12.50
CA ASN A 111 -12.41 -23.32 13.41
C ASN A 111 -12.30 -24.84 13.21
N ARG A 112 -13.27 -25.45 12.53
CA ARG A 112 -13.19 -26.88 12.19
C ARG A 112 -12.17 -27.14 11.10
N LYS A 113 -11.90 -26.13 10.29
CA LYS A 113 -10.87 -26.20 9.23
C LYS A 113 -9.51 -25.75 9.72
N GLY A 114 -9.39 -25.35 10.99
CA GLY A 114 -8.13 -24.87 11.56
C GLY A 114 -7.64 -23.62 10.86
N PHE A 115 -6.38 -23.64 10.43
CA PHE A 115 -5.73 -22.50 9.78
C PHE A 115 -5.99 -22.44 8.27
N ASN A 116 -7.10 -22.99 7.83
CA ASN A 116 -7.42 -23.00 6.41
C ASN A 116 -7.69 -21.58 5.91
N ASP A 117 -7.03 -21.22 4.80
CA ASP A 117 -7.24 -19.95 4.15
C ASP A 117 -8.53 -20.03 3.33
N PRO A 118 -9.56 -19.18 3.62
CA PRO A 118 -10.81 -19.23 2.89
C PRO A 118 -10.67 -18.86 1.42
N ARG A 119 -9.54 -18.25 1.02
CA ARG A 119 -9.28 -17.90 -0.37
C ARG A 119 -8.81 -19.09 -1.19
N THR A 120 -8.42 -20.15 -0.56
CA THR A 120 -7.95 -21.31 -1.31
C THR A 120 -9.12 -22.02 -1.96
N THR A 121 -8.93 -22.36 -3.17
CA THR A 121 -9.91 -23.12 -3.95
C THR A 121 -9.38 -24.50 -4.23
#